data_d41c6192c428f89d1c19221f9d5ea4d8
#
_entry.id   d41c6192c428f89d1c19221f9d5ea4d8
#
_cell.length_a   1.000
_cell.length_b   1.000
_cell.length_c   1.000
_cell.angle_alpha   90.00
_cell.angle_beta   90.00
_cell.angle_gamma   90.00
#
_symmetry.space_group_name_H-M   'P 1'
#
loop_
_entity.id
_entity.type
_entity.pdbx_description
1 polymer ?
#
loop_
_entity_poly.entity_id
_entity_poly.type
_entity_poly.pdbx_seq_one_letter_code
_entity_poly.pdbx_strand_id
1 'polypeptide(L)'
;MKQIYALIILFLLVIPGFSQGPEKAIGIRGGLSSGFEYRVFSSEQSSYKVLLSTRKQGLQITGMKEFHVPYTFDFNEEVSFIYGFGAHVGFETWNVLRYYDIYPYTNQYIEHKTGPIAGLDGLAAVEYAIPQIPLVVGIEVKPYFNLFGKNFFQLQPFDFAFTVKYTF
;
A
#
# COMPACT_ATOMS: atom_id res chain seq x y z
N MET A 1 20.96 21.52 -11.88
CA MET A 1 20.17 20.29 -12.03
C MET A 1 21.05 19.04 -12.13
N LYS A 2 22.08 18.98 -12.98
CA LYS A 2 22.98 17.80 -13.09
C LYS A 2 23.66 17.41 -11.77
N GLN A 3 24.00 18.37 -10.92
CA GLN A 3 24.63 18.09 -9.61
C GLN A 3 23.68 17.45 -8.60
N ILE A 4 22.37 17.71 -8.70
CA ILE A 4 21.36 17.09 -7.82
C ILE A 4 21.20 15.60 -8.18
N TYR A 5 21.19 15.28 -9.47
CA TYR A 5 21.13 13.87 -9.90
C TYR A 5 22.40 13.09 -9.50
N ALA A 6 23.57 13.72 -9.57
CA ALA A 6 24.81 13.12 -9.12
C ALA A 6 24.81 12.86 -7.59
N LEU A 7 24.24 13.77 -6.81
CA LEU A 7 24.12 13.62 -5.36
C LEU A 7 23.12 12.51 -4.97
N ILE A 8 22.01 12.41 -5.71
CA ILE A 8 21.00 11.33 -5.52
C ILE A 8 21.61 9.98 -5.88
N ILE A 9 22.37 9.90 -6.99
CA ILE A 9 23.07 8.67 -7.41
C ILE A 9 24.15 8.29 -6.40
N LEU A 10 24.91 9.25 -5.89
CA LEU A 10 25.93 9.01 -4.87
C LEU A 10 25.32 8.55 -3.55
N PHE A 11 24.16 9.07 -3.16
CA PHE A 11 23.44 8.65 -1.94
C PHE A 11 22.90 7.21 -2.07
N LEU A 12 22.54 6.77 -3.29
CA LEU A 12 22.10 5.40 -3.58
C LEU A 12 23.27 4.37 -3.59
N LEU A 13 24.51 4.83 -3.75
CA LEU A 13 25.71 3.96 -3.82
C LEU A 13 26.38 3.71 -2.45
N VAL A 14 26.01 4.45 -1.40
CA VAL A 14 26.62 4.33 -0.07
C VAL A 14 25.72 3.54 0.87
N ILE A 15 25.43 2.29 0.54
CA ILE A 15 24.76 1.40 1.48
C ILE A 15 25.62 0.17 1.70
N PRO A 16 26.16 -0.02 2.93
CA PRO A 16 26.97 -1.18 3.26
C PRO A 16 26.10 -2.45 3.14
N GLY A 17 26.59 -3.42 2.40
CA GLY A 17 26.01 -4.75 2.35
C GLY A 17 26.16 -5.43 3.72
N PHE A 18 25.10 -5.47 4.50
CA PHE A 18 25.05 -6.27 5.70
C PHE A 18 24.72 -7.71 5.35
N SER A 19 25.56 -8.61 5.81
CA SER A 19 25.48 -10.08 5.67
C SER A 19 24.40 -10.73 6.55
N GLN A 20 23.47 -9.96 7.09
CA GLN A 20 22.27 -10.46 7.78
C GLN A 20 21.07 -10.08 6.93
N GLY A 21 20.05 -10.94 6.86
CA GLY A 21 18.85 -10.67 6.05
C GLY A 21 18.31 -9.27 6.26
N PRO A 22 17.58 -8.71 5.30
CA PRO A 22 17.13 -7.32 5.36
C PRO A 22 16.26 -7.10 6.59
N GLU A 23 16.66 -6.15 7.44
CA GLU A 23 15.88 -5.80 8.63
C GLU A 23 14.73 -4.85 8.30
N LYS A 24 14.84 -4.10 7.21
CA LYS A 24 13.88 -3.07 6.82
C LYS A 24 13.72 -2.99 5.31
N ALA A 25 12.58 -2.47 4.87
CA ALA A 25 12.34 -2.14 3.48
C ALA A 25 11.51 -0.86 3.35
N ILE A 26 11.81 -0.06 2.34
CA ILE A 26 10.96 1.03 1.89
C ILE A 26 10.49 0.74 0.46
N GLY A 27 9.28 1.11 0.14
CA GLY A 27 8.74 0.80 -1.18
C GLY A 27 7.68 1.77 -1.65
N ILE A 28 7.37 1.59 -2.92
CA ILE A 28 6.25 2.24 -3.57
C ILE A 28 5.24 1.19 -4.01
N ARG A 29 3.99 1.55 -3.90
CA ARG A 29 2.83 0.76 -4.32
C ARG A 29 2.08 1.52 -5.38
N GLY A 30 1.82 0.88 -6.52
CA GLY A 30 1.08 1.45 -7.63
C GLY A 30 -0.07 0.54 -8.04
N GLY A 31 -1.30 1.06 -8.04
CA GLY A 31 -2.49 0.29 -8.37
C GLY A 31 -3.78 1.05 -8.08
N LEU A 32 -4.82 0.32 -7.68
CA LEU A 32 -6.11 0.91 -7.31
C LEU A 32 -5.99 1.85 -6.10
N SER A 33 -5.11 1.53 -5.15
CA SER A 33 -4.57 2.48 -4.18
C SER A 33 -3.06 2.55 -4.37
N SER A 34 -2.53 3.77 -4.43
CA SER A 34 -1.10 4.02 -4.66
C SER A 34 -0.49 4.73 -3.47
N GLY A 35 0.77 4.46 -3.16
CA GLY A 35 1.38 5.04 -1.98
C GLY A 35 2.81 4.60 -1.70
N PHE A 36 3.24 4.94 -0.48
CA PHE A 36 4.55 4.60 0.06
C PHE A 36 4.39 3.60 1.19
N GLU A 37 5.26 2.61 1.23
CA GLU A 37 5.26 1.62 2.30
C GLU A 37 6.62 1.55 3.00
N TYR A 38 6.55 1.24 4.29
CA TYR A 38 7.69 0.96 5.13
C TYR A 38 7.47 -0.35 5.85
N ARG A 39 8.43 -1.26 5.76
CA ARG A 39 8.39 -2.59 6.35
C ARG A 39 9.56 -2.77 7.31
N VAL A 40 9.29 -3.38 8.46
CA VAL A 40 10.29 -3.80 9.45
C VAL A 40 10.12 -5.29 9.68
N PHE A 41 11.16 -6.06 9.45
CA PHE A 41 11.15 -7.49 9.72
C PHE A 41 11.31 -7.71 11.22
N SER A 42 10.45 -8.50 11.81
CA SER A 42 10.53 -8.93 13.21
C SER A 42 11.17 -10.32 13.34
N SER A 43 11.15 -11.08 12.27
CA SER A 43 11.84 -12.37 12.08
C SER A 43 11.93 -12.66 10.59
N GLU A 44 12.63 -13.73 10.22
CA GLU A 44 12.72 -14.19 8.83
C GLU A 44 11.34 -14.46 8.20
N GLN A 45 10.35 -14.82 9.02
CA GLN A 45 9.03 -15.22 8.57
C GLN A 45 7.93 -14.20 8.89
N SER A 46 8.26 -13.06 9.50
CA SER A 46 7.24 -12.06 9.84
C SER A 46 7.77 -10.63 9.80
N SER A 47 6.89 -9.71 9.40
CA SER A 47 7.19 -8.28 9.37
C SER A 47 5.97 -7.44 9.76
N TYR A 48 6.23 -6.19 10.06
CA TYR A 48 5.22 -5.15 10.20
C TYR A 48 5.36 -4.16 9.05
N LYS A 49 4.25 -3.84 8.41
CA LYS A 49 4.18 -2.85 7.33
C LYS A 49 3.32 -1.68 7.72
N VAL A 50 3.78 -0.48 7.42
CA VAL A 50 2.99 0.76 7.43
C VAL A 50 2.89 1.23 5.98
N LEU A 51 1.67 1.45 5.51
CA LEU A 51 1.37 1.92 4.16
C LEU A 51 0.64 3.25 4.25
N LEU A 52 1.19 4.29 3.65
CA LEU A 52 0.52 5.56 3.40
C LEU A 52 0.05 5.57 1.95
N SER A 53 -1.25 5.55 1.73
CA SER A 53 -1.82 5.42 0.39
C SER A 53 -2.91 6.44 0.10
N THR A 54 -3.07 6.75 -1.19
CA THR A 54 -4.15 7.56 -1.71
C THR A 54 -5.13 6.69 -2.47
N ARG A 55 -6.42 6.93 -2.28
CA ARG A 55 -7.51 6.27 -2.99
C ARG A 55 -8.75 7.16 -3.02
N LYS A 56 -9.47 7.18 -4.14
CA LYS A 56 -10.74 7.90 -4.29
C LYS A 56 -10.69 9.33 -3.71
N GLN A 57 -9.66 10.08 -4.03
CA GLN A 57 -9.44 11.45 -3.52
C GLN A 57 -9.34 11.52 -1.97
N GLY A 58 -8.89 10.46 -1.35
CA GLY A 58 -8.66 10.37 0.09
C GLY A 58 -7.22 9.96 0.43
N LEU A 59 -6.89 10.02 1.69
CA LEU A 59 -5.61 9.58 2.26
C LEU A 59 -5.87 8.53 3.34
N GLN A 60 -5.08 7.47 3.32
CA GLN A 60 -5.23 6.35 4.24
C GLN A 60 -3.87 5.92 4.77
N ILE A 61 -3.80 5.65 6.08
CA ILE A 61 -2.67 5.00 6.73
C ILE A 61 -3.14 3.61 7.15
N THR A 62 -2.40 2.58 6.71
CA THR A 62 -2.68 1.18 7.06
C THR A 62 -1.48 0.60 7.82
N GLY A 63 -1.74 0.00 8.97
CA GLY A 63 -0.78 -0.83 9.71
C GLY A 63 -1.10 -2.30 9.53
N MET A 64 -0.11 -3.11 9.17
CA MET A 64 -0.30 -4.54 8.87
C MET A 64 0.76 -5.40 9.54
N LYS A 65 0.38 -6.61 9.93
CA LYS A 65 1.30 -7.69 10.24
C LYS A 65 1.32 -8.65 9.07
N GLU A 66 2.51 -8.96 8.58
CA GLU A 66 2.74 -9.82 7.43
C GLU A 66 3.48 -11.09 7.86
N PHE A 67 3.17 -12.19 7.17
CA PHE A 67 3.81 -13.48 7.32
C PHE A 67 4.39 -13.88 5.98
N HIS A 68 5.66 -14.23 5.97
CA HIS A 68 6.42 -14.62 4.81
C HIS A 68 6.53 -16.13 4.76
N VAL A 69 6.10 -16.73 3.65
CA VAL A 69 6.24 -18.16 3.38
C VAL A 69 7.28 -18.30 2.27
N PRO A 70 8.56 -18.46 2.62
CA PRO A 70 9.61 -18.70 1.64
C PRO A 70 9.42 -20.08 1.01
N TYR A 71 10.03 -20.31 -0.14
CA TYR A 71 10.03 -21.61 -0.82
C TYR A 71 8.62 -22.14 -1.16
N THR A 72 7.64 -21.23 -1.31
CA THR A 72 6.26 -21.65 -1.69
C THR A 72 6.22 -22.22 -3.10
N PHE A 73 7.19 -21.85 -3.93
CA PHE A 73 7.29 -22.30 -5.31
C PHE A 73 8.59 -23.09 -5.49
N ASP A 74 8.49 -24.40 -5.71
CA ASP A 74 9.61 -25.34 -5.88
C ASP A 74 10.56 -24.97 -7.02
N PHE A 75 10.14 -24.06 -7.91
CA PHE A 75 10.92 -23.68 -9.09
C PHE A 75 11.80 -22.43 -8.88
N ASN A 76 11.64 -21.70 -7.80
CA ASN A 76 12.46 -20.48 -7.56
C ASN A 76 12.48 -20.08 -6.08
N GLU A 77 13.69 -20.05 -5.50
CA GLU A 77 13.92 -19.69 -4.10
C GLU A 77 13.78 -18.20 -3.81
N GLU A 78 13.89 -17.35 -4.85
CA GLU A 78 13.74 -15.90 -4.72
C GLU A 78 12.26 -15.44 -4.68
N VAL A 79 11.31 -16.35 -4.96
CA VAL A 79 9.88 -16.05 -4.91
C VAL A 79 9.30 -16.41 -3.56
N SER A 80 8.66 -15.46 -2.91
CA SER A 80 8.00 -15.64 -1.62
C SER A 80 6.52 -15.30 -1.71
N PHE A 81 5.70 -16.13 -1.05
CA PHE A 81 4.30 -15.80 -0.81
C PHE A 81 4.18 -15.07 0.53
N ILE A 82 3.39 -13.99 0.54
CA ILE A 82 3.17 -13.18 1.74
C ILE A 82 1.67 -13.06 1.96
N TYR A 83 1.25 -13.26 3.19
CA TYR A 83 -0.11 -12.97 3.61
C TYR A 83 -0.09 -12.15 4.90
N GLY A 84 -1.17 -11.44 5.16
CA GLY A 84 -1.21 -10.58 6.32
C GLY A 84 -2.60 -10.04 6.62
N PHE A 85 -2.68 -9.38 7.75
CA PHE A 85 -3.88 -8.67 8.18
C PHE A 85 -3.48 -7.37 8.88
N GLY A 86 -4.41 -6.43 8.89
CA GLY A 86 -4.15 -5.12 9.47
C GLY A 86 -5.41 -4.30 9.67
N ALA A 87 -5.18 -3.03 9.92
CA ALA A 87 -6.23 -2.04 10.07
C ALA A 87 -5.81 -0.72 9.43
N HIS A 88 -6.78 0.04 8.99
CA HIS A 88 -6.55 1.36 8.41
C HIS A 88 -7.41 2.44 9.05
N VAL A 89 -6.90 3.65 8.96
CA VAL A 89 -7.61 4.89 9.24
C VAL A 89 -7.27 5.92 8.17
N GLY A 90 -8.21 6.83 7.91
CA GLY A 90 -7.97 7.85 6.89
C GLY A 90 -9.18 8.74 6.64
N PHE A 91 -9.16 9.38 5.47
CA PHE A 91 -10.26 10.21 4.98
C PHE A 91 -10.59 9.83 3.54
N GLU A 92 -11.87 9.78 3.22
CA GLU A 92 -12.37 9.56 1.86
C GLU A 92 -13.29 10.70 1.47
N THR A 93 -13.20 11.13 0.20
CA THR A 93 -14.10 12.15 -0.38
C THR A 93 -15.05 11.47 -1.35
N TRP A 94 -16.31 11.82 -1.26
CA TRP A 94 -17.35 11.33 -2.17
C TRP A 94 -18.28 12.41 -2.62
N ASN A 95 -18.89 12.21 -3.78
CA ASN A 95 -19.82 13.13 -4.38
C ASN A 95 -21.26 12.80 -3.94
N VAL A 96 -22.00 13.83 -3.55
CA VAL A 96 -23.43 13.76 -3.26
C VAL A 96 -24.17 14.67 -4.21
N LEU A 97 -25.08 14.11 -5.00
CA LEU A 97 -25.97 14.91 -5.84
C LEU A 97 -27.02 15.55 -4.96
N ARG A 98 -27.12 16.87 -5.00
CA ARG A 98 -28.18 17.65 -4.35
C ARG A 98 -29.05 18.26 -5.41
N TYR A 99 -30.37 18.22 -5.14
CA TYR A 99 -31.39 18.84 -5.95
C TYR A 99 -31.98 20.00 -5.17
N TYR A 100 -32.20 21.11 -5.83
CA TYR A 100 -33.04 22.18 -5.30
C TYR A 100 -33.96 22.67 -6.38
N ASP A 101 -35.20 22.85 -6.00
CA ASP A 101 -36.29 23.29 -6.88
C ASP A 101 -36.45 24.80 -6.75
N ILE A 102 -36.19 25.51 -7.85
CA ILE A 102 -36.65 26.90 -8.04
C ILE A 102 -37.62 26.83 -9.19
N TYR A 103 -38.93 26.87 -8.82
CA TYR A 103 -40.01 26.80 -9.82
C TYR A 103 -39.78 27.81 -10.96
N PRO A 104 -39.85 27.40 -12.26
CA PRO A 104 -40.29 26.08 -12.77
C PRO A 104 -39.11 25.08 -13.02
N TYR A 105 -37.90 25.32 -12.54
CA TYR A 105 -36.71 24.54 -12.87
C TYR A 105 -36.17 23.77 -11.65
N THR A 106 -35.86 22.49 -11.86
CA THR A 106 -35.04 21.68 -10.92
C THR A 106 -33.59 21.78 -11.28
N ASN A 107 -32.80 22.36 -10.39
CA ASN A 107 -31.35 22.44 -10.56
C ASN A 107 -30.66 21.35 -9.72
N GLN A 108 -29.56 20.84 -10.25
CA GLN A 108 -28.72 19.87 -9.54
C GLN A 108 -27.30 20.41 -9.40
N TYR A 109 -26.68 20.14 -8.26
CA TYR A 109 -25.27 20.41 -8.04
C TYR A 109 -24.59 19.27 -7.31
N ILE A 110 -23.27 19.11 -7.50
CA ILE A 110 -22.46 18.11 -6.86
C ILE A 110 -21.84 18.72 -5.61
N GLU A 111 -22.21 18.17 -4.45
CA GLU A 111 -21.60 18.49 -3.17
C GLU A 111 -20.49 17.48 -2.89
N HIS A 112 -19.27 17.95 -2.65
CA HIS A 112 -18.15 17.11 -2.23
C HIS A 112 -18.17 16.97 -0.71
N LYS A 113 -18.33 15.74 -0.22
CA LYS A 113 -18.26 15.43 1.22
C LYS A 113 -17.01 14.65 1.52
N THR A 114 -16.31 15.06 2.57
CA THR A 114 -15.16 14.34 3.10
C THR A 114 -15.49 13.85 4.50
N GLY A 115 -15.16 12.60 4.79
CA GLY A 115 -15.35 12.02 6.11
C GLY A 115 -14.27 11.01 6.46
N PRO A 116 -14.12 10.74 7.76
CA PRO A 116 -13.17 9.76 8.25
C PRO A 116 -13.59 8.36 7.83
N ILE A 117 -12.59 7.51 7.61
CA ILE A 117 -12.75 6.07 7.40
C ILE A 117 -11.88 5.30 8.40
N ALA A 118 -12.35 4.14 8.80
CA ALA A 118 -11.58 3.18 9.57
C ALA A 118 -12.06 1.77 9.22
N GLY A 119 -11.14 0.81 9.22
CA GLY A 119 -11.49 -0.56 8.87
C GLY A 119 -10.38 -1.56 9.05
N LEU A 120 -10.62 -2.76 8.55
CA LEU A 120 -9.71 -3.88 8.60
C LEU A 120 -9.25 -4.24 7.20
N ASP A 121 -8.00 -4.71 7.10
CA ASP A 121 -7.35 -5.08 5.85
C ASP A 121 -6.85 -6.53 5.90
N GLY A 122 -6.98 -7.23 4.79
CA GLY A 122 -6.22 -8.43 4.48
C GLY A 122 -5.11 -8.11 3.48
N LEU A 123 -4.17 -9.02 3.34
CA LEU A 123 -3.11 -8.96 2.34
C LEU A 123 -2.81 -10.36 1.82
N ALA A 124 -2.65 -10.48 0.52
CA ALA A 124 -2.00 -11.60 -0.13
C ALA A 124 -1.09 -11.04 -1.22
N ALA A 125 0.17 -11.47 -1.24
CA ALA A 125 1.15 -10.97 -2.19
C ALA A 125 2.11 -12.08 -2.62
N VAL A 126 2.66 -11.90 -3.82
CA VAL A 126 3.80 -12.66 -4.32
C VAL A 126 4.91 -11.67 -4.59
N GLU A 127 6.06 -11.88 -3.99
CA GLU A 127 7.24 -11.04 -4.11
C GLU A 127 8.41 -11.82 -4.68
N TYR A 128 9.16 -11.18 -5.55
CA TYR A 128 10.40 -11.67 -6.14
C TYR A 128 11.57 -10.80 -5.69
N ALA A 129 12.50 -11.38 -4.95
CA ALA A 129 13.75 -10.74 -4.58
C ALA A 129 14.72 -10.84 -5.75
N ILE A 130 15.15 -9.70 -6.31
CA ILE A 130 16.06 -9.70 -7.45
C ILE A 130 17.46 -10.08 -6.95
N PRO A 131 18.06 -11.17 -7.43
CA PRO A 131 19.38 -11.58 -7.01
C PRO A 131 20.42 -10.47 -7.20
N GLN A 132 21.36 -10.33 -6.27
CA GLN A 132 22.50 -9.41 -6.30
C GLN A 132 22.18 -7.92 -6.14
N ILE A 133 20.92 -7.52 -6.07
CA ILE A 133 20.54 -6.14 -5.79
C ILE A 133 19.46 -6.10 -4.69
N PRO A 134 19.47 -5.08 -3.83
CA PRO A 134 18.53 -4.98 -2.71
C PRO A 134 17.13 -4.50 -3.15
N LEU A 135 16.60 -5.09 -4.21
CA LEU A 135 15.28 -4.77 -4.75
C LEU A 135 14.37 -5.99 -4.74
N VAL A 136 13.15 -5.75 -4.30
CA VAL A 136 12.06 -6.71 -4.31
C VAL A 136 10.90 -6.14 -5.13
N VAL A 137 10.41 -6.90 -6.09
CA VAL A 137 9.23 -6.54 -6.87
C VAL A 137 8.09 -7.49 -6.54
N GLY A 138 6.87 -7.02 -6.57
CA GLY A 138 5.75 -7.88 -6.21
C GLY A 138 4.41 -7.43 -6.76
N ILE A 139 3.48 -8.35 -6.67
CA ILE A 139 2.06 -8.12 -6.94
C ILE A 139 1.32 -8.41 -5.65
N GLU A 140 0.45 -7.50 -5.23
CA GLU A 140 -0.35 -7.68 -4.02
C GLU A 140 -1.83 -7.42 -4.27
N VAL A 141 -2.65 -8.12 -3.50
CA VAL A 141 -4.08 -7.91 -3.36
C VAL A 141 -4.35 -7.57 -1.90
N LYS A 142 -4.99 -6.43 -1.67
CA LYS A 142 -5.31 -5.95 -0.33
C LYS A 142 -6.83 -5.79 -0.18
N PRO A 143 -7.58 -6.90 0.06
CA PRO A 143 -8.99 -6.78 0.42
C PRO A 143 -9.13 -5.98 1.71
N TYR A 144 -10.12 -5.09 1.79
CA TYR A 144 -10.37 -4.34 3.00
C TYR A 144 -11.87 -4.16 3.26
N PHE A 145 -12.17 -3.94 4.52
CA PHE A 145 -13.50 -3.78 5.04
C PHE A 145 -13.60 -2.49 5.85
N ASN A 146 -14.36 -1.50 5.36
CA ASN A 146 -14.62 -0.29 6.09
C ASN A 146 -15.71 -0.52 7.13
N LEU A 147 -15.40 -0.25 8.39
CA LEU A 147 -16.35 -0.24 9.48
C LEU A 147 -17.11 1.10 9.54
N PHE A 148 -16.39 2.20 9.20
CA PHE A 148 -16.93 3.57 9.15
C PHE A 148 -16.52 4.22 7.84
N GLY A 149 -17.35 5.14 7.32
CA GLY A 149 -17.11 5.87 6.09
C GLY A 149 -18.41 6.37 5.47
N LYS A 150 -18.42 6.56 4.14
CA LYS A 150 -19.61 6.91 3.38
C LYS A 150 -20.79 5.97 3.67
N ASN A 151 -20.50 4.67 3.73
CA ASN A 151 -21.43 3.62 4.09
C ASN A 151 -20.81 2.79 5.22
N PHE A 152 -21.64 2.39 6.19
CA PHE A 152 -21.27 1.37 7.16
C PHE A 152 -21.11 0.02 6.45
N PHE A 153 -20.09 -0.75 6.86
CA PHE A 153 -19.85 -2.10 6.36
C PHE A 153 -19.66 -2.19 4.83
N GLN A 154 -18.69 -1.44 4.31
CA GLN A 154 -18.32 -1.53 2.90
C GLN A 154 -17.15 -2.48 2.70
N LEU A 155 -17.38 -3.61 2.02
CA LEU A 155 -16.34 -4.54 1.59
C LEU A 155 -15.79 -4.14 0.22
N GLN A 156 -14.47 -4.11 0.11
CA GLN A 156 -13.74 -3.94 -1.15
C GLN A 156 -12.78 -5.13 -1.32
N PRO A 157 -13.21 -6.17 -2.04
CA PRO A 157 -12.44 -7.42 -2.13
C PRO A 157 -11.18 -7.32 -2.99
N PHE A 158 -11.14 -6.38 -3.93
CA PHE A 158 -10.06 -6.29 -4.90
C PHE A 158 -9.40 -4.92 -4.86
N ASP A 159 -8.22 -4.86 -4.27
CA ASP A 159 -7.31 -3.72 -4.31
C ASP A 159 -5.95 -4.23 -4.80
N PHE A 160 -5.85 -4.41 -6.12
CA PHE A 160 -4.64 -4.89 -6.77
C PHE A 160 -3.61 -3.78 -6.91
N ALA A 161 -2.34 -4.13 -6.68
CA ALA A 161 -1.22 -3.24 -6.90
C ALA A 161 0.07 -4.00 -7.24
N PHE A 162 0.95 -3.28 -7.93
CA PHE A 162 2.35 -3.63 -8.08
C PHE A 162 3.17 -2.90 -7.02
N THR A 163 4.20 -3.57 -6.52
CA THR A 163 5.09 -3.00 -5.51
C THR A 163 6.54 -3.12 -5.93
N VAL A 164 7.31 -2.11 -5.59
CA VAL A 164 8.78 -2.13 -5.71
C VAL A 164 9.34 -1.66 -4.39
N LYS A 165 10.21 -2.46 -3.79
CA LYS A 165 10.78 -2.25 -2.46
C LYS A 165 12.30 -2.28 -2.53
N TYR A 166 12.90 -1.42 -1.75
CA TYR A 166 14.33 -1.42 -1.48
C TYR A 166 14.56 -1.93 -0.05
N THR A 167 15.39 -2.96 0.09
CA THR A 167 15.71 -3.61 1.38
C THR A 167 17.07 -3.17 1.90
N PHE A 168 17.19 -2.96 3.22
CA PHE A 168 18.42 -2.50 3.87
C PHE A 168 18.48 -2.91 5.34
#